data_856a7b473c4e39ed7cca1d48e93999d9
#
_entry.id   856a7b473c4e39ed7cca1d48e93999d9
#
_cell.length_a   1.000
_cell.length_b   1.000
_cell.length_c   1.000
_cell.angle_alpha   90.00
_cell.angle_beta   90.00
_cell.angle_gamma   90.00
#
_symmetry.space_group_name_H-M   'P 1'
#
loop_
_entity.id
_entity.type
_entity.pdbx_description
1 polymer ?
#
loop_
_entity_poly.entity_id
_entity_poly.type
_entity_poly.pdbx_seq_one_letter_code
_entity_poly.pdbx_strand_id
1 'polypeptide(L)'
;MKNFRVTNRNKIVKLFLGSFQFSVVIVLLATLMTTMTSAQVNIKVGGGLGVMTPASDLGGSTMEYYNGTNYGLSGGLNIHAKAKIGLVGFNLTGEIDYSSLSNSGNSEPGQGAVDISQKILSLKIGPEFRLSMPVVPIVPYLGINLALNSFSGETTFQGVSKVPSATYSVNSATRLGIGFAAGAEVSIGPLLSLDFNLSYNLMNVSGKEWNDVNPGINQRIDSYLSLNDASDPLYNFDDDKHFVSKARSIQSVLFTVSVLFGL
;
A
#
# COMPACT_ATOMS: atom_id res chain seq x y z
N MET A 1 18.37 -33.09 33.50
CA MET A 1 17.07 -32.44 33.76
C MET A 1 17.24 -30.96 34.20
N LYS A 2 17.89 -30.09 33.46
CA LYS A 2 18.06 -28.65 33.87
C LYS A 2 17.70 -27.61 32.81
N ASN A 3 17.27 -27.98 31.58
CA ASN A 3 17.06 -27.01 30.49
C ASN A 3 15.59 -26.64 30.18
N PHE A 4 14.62 -27.13 30.97
CA PHE A 4 13.19 -26.88 30.68
C PHE A 4 12.60 -25.63 31.35
N ARG A 5 13.29 -25.03 32.32
CA ARG A 5 12.76 -23.87 33.09
C ARG A 5 13.09 -22.48 32.50
N VAL A 6 14.11 -22.38 31.64
CA VAL A 6 14.57 -21.07 31.13
C VAL A 6 13.73 -20.56 29.97
N THR A 7 13.22 -21.45 29.12
CA THR A 7 12.45 -21.09 27.91
C THR A 7 11.08 -20.48 28.22
N ASN A 8 10.47 -20.82 29.34
CA ASN A 8 9.14 -20.34 29.71
C ASN A 8 9.17 -18.93 30.32
N ARG A 9 10.24 -18.55 31.02
CA ARG A 9 10.39 -17.20 31.61
C ARG A 9 10.47 -16.10 30.53
N ASN A 10 11.16 -16.35 29.44
CA ASN A 10 11.33 -15.37 28.35
C ASN A 10 10.04 -15.16 27.54
N LYS A 11 9.18 -16.17 27.42
CA LYS A 11 7.85 -16.02 26.80
C LYS A 11 6.89 -15.19 27.67
N ILE A 12 6.89 -15.42 28.97
CA ILE A 12 6.05 -14.67 29.91
C ILE A 12 6.46 -13.21 29.98
N VAL A 13 7.77 -12.92 30.02
CA VAL A 13 8.29 -11.54 30.03
C VAL A 13 7.95 -10.80 28.72
N LYS A 14 8.03 -11.45 27.55
CA LYS A 14 7.62 -10.84 26.27
C LYS A 14 6.11 -10.59 26.20
N LEU A 15 5.28 -11.47 26.74
CA LEU A 15 3.83 -11.25 26.82
C LEU A 15 3.49 -10.09 27.78
N PHE A 16 4.17 -9.98 28.92
CA PHE A 16 3.97 -8.86 29.86
C PHE A 16 4.46 -7.52 29.30
N LEU A 17 5.59 -7.47 28.60
CA LEU A 17 6.04 -6.24 27.92
C LEU A 17 5.08 -5.81 26.79
N GLY A 18 4.55 -6.74 26.01
CA GLY A 18 3.60 -6.45 24.94
C GLY A 18 2.26 -5.91 25.49
N SER A 19 1.74 -6.51 26.55
CA SER A 19 0.50 -6.03 27.21
C SER A 19 0.68 -4.68 27.91
N PHE A 20 1.84 -4.43 28.50
CA PHE A 20 2.16 -3.14 29.12
C PHE A 20 2.25 -2.00 28.09
N GLN A 21 2.92 -2.23 26.95
CA GLN A 21 2.98 -1.26 25.86
C GLN A 21 1.60 -0.96 25.29
N PHE A 22 0.76 -1.98 25.12
CA PHE A 22 -0.61 -1.79 24.63
C PHE A 22 -1.47 -1.00 25.63
N SER A 23 -1.33 -1.26 26.92
CA SER A 23 -2.03 -0.52 27.98
C SER A 23 -1.60 0.94 28.06
N VAL A 24 -0.31 1.24 27.88
CA VAL A 24 0.20 2.62 27.86
C VAL A 24 -0.37 3.39 26.66
N VAL A 25 -0.47 2.76 25.49
CA VAL A 25 -1.09 3.39 24.30
C VAL A 25 -2.57 3.67 24.53
N ILE A 26 -3.32 2.73 25.15
CA ILE A 26 -4.74 2.95 25.46
C ILE A 26 -4.92 4.07 26.48
N VAL A 27 -4.10 4.12 27.53
CA VAL A 27 -4.16 5.18 28.55
C VAL A 27 -3.78 6.53 27.94
N LEU A 28 -2.80 6.59 27.04
CA LEU A 28 -2.43 7.82 26.32
C LEU A 28 -3.56 8.29 25.39
N LEU A 29 -4.22 7.38 24.68
CA LEU A 29 -5.41 7.67 23.87
C LEU A 29 -6.59 8.12 24.75
N ALA A 30 -6.82 7.49 25.88
CA ALA A 30 -7.89 7.86 26.81
C ALA A 30 -7.65 9.23 27.47
N THR A 31 -6.39 9.56 27.84
CA THR A 31 -6.04 10.87 28.39
C THR A 31 -6.13 11.97 27.36
N LEU A 32 -5.81 11.70 26.08
CA LEU A 32 -6.06 12.64 24.97
C LEU A 32 -7.56 12.91 24.78
N MET A 33 -8.43 11.93 25.01
CA MET A 33 -9.88 12.12 24.90
C MET A 33 -10.48 12.94 26.07
N THR A 34 -9.92 12.87 27.27
CA THR A 34 -10.45 13.62 28.43
C THR A 34 -10.11 15.11 28.44
N THR A 35 -9.11 15.56 27.69
CA THR A 35 -8.79 16.99 27.54
C THR A 35 -9.67 17.72 26.54
N MET A 36 -10.63 17.03 25.90
CA MET A 36 -11.45 17.54 24.80
C MET A 36 -12.80 18.15 25.21
N THR A 37 -13.01 18.51 26.45
CA THR A 37 -14.31 19.02 26.95
C THR A 37 -14.75 20.37 26.37
N SER A 38 -14.00 20.99 25.45
CA SER A 38 -14.40 22.21 24.75
C SER A 38 -13.99 22.24 23.25
N ALA A 39 -13.43 21.17 22.72
CA ALA A 39 -13.07 21.11 21.30
C ALA A 39 -14.29 20.67 20.49
N GLN A 40 -14.79 21.56 19.63
CA GLN A 40 -15.80 21.20 18.63
C GLN A 40 -15.20 20.11 17.71
N VAL A 41 -15.62 18.87 17.92
CA VAL A 41 -15.23 17.74 17.04
C VAL A 41 -15.91 17.97 15.71
N ASN A 42 -15.13 18.13 14.65
CA ASN A 42 -15.63 18.24 13.29
C ASN A 42 -15.39 16.93 12.59
N ILE A 43 -16.47 16.27 12.16
CA ILE A 43 -16.41 15.02 11.40
C ILE A 43 -16.71 15.33 9.95
N LYS A 44 -15.87 14.87 9.04
CA LYS A 44 -16.09 14.94 7.59
C LYS A 44 -15.99 13.55 7.00
N VAL A 45 -16.91 13.25 6.09
CA VAL A 45 -16.90 12.00 5.33
C VAL A 45 -17.11 12.29 3.86
N GLY A 46 -16.52 11.50 3.00
CA GLY A 46 -16.70 11.68 1.57
C GLY A 46 -15.93 10.66 0.75
N GLY A 47 -15.77 10.97 -0.50
CA GLY A 47 -15.04 10.12 -1.43
C GLY A 47 -14.61 10.89 -2.64
N GLY A 48 -13.84 10.24 -3.48
CA GLY A 48 -13.26 10.87 -4.64
C GLY A 48 -12.61 9.92 -5.62
N LEU A 49 -11.96 10.53 -6.57
CA LEU A 49 -11.23 9.88 -7.64
C LEU A 49 -9.77 10.34 -7.62
N GLY A 50 -8.90 9.52 -8.19
CA GLY A 50 -7.49 9.84 -8.29
C GLY A 50 -6.78 9.13 -9.42
N VAL A 51 -5.51 9.46 -9.55
CA VAL A 51 -4.58 8.80 -10.48
C VAL A 51 -3.38 8.32 -9.68
N MET A 52 -3.09 7.03 -9.79
CA MET A 52 -1.91 6.41 -9.19
C MET A 52 -0.83 6.25 -10.26
N THR A 53 0.36 6.75 -9.96
CA THR A 53 1.57 6.57 -10.74
C THR A 53 2.51 5.62 -10.00
N PRO A 54 2.87 4.47 -10.59
CA PRO A 54 3.85 3.57 -10.00
C PRO A 54 5.21 4.26 -9.86
N ALA A 55 5.93 3.93 -8.79
CA ALA A 55 7.29 4.37 -8.53
C ALA A 55 8.15 3.19 -8.07
N SER A 56 9.47 3.33 -8.14
CA SER A 56 10.42 2.28 -7.82
C SER A 56 10.14 1.00 -8.65
N ASP A 57 10.23 -0.18 -8.03
CA ASP A 57 10.05 -1.45 -8.72
C ASP A 57 8.57 -1.78 -9.08
N LEU A 58 7.58 -0.96 -8.65
CA LEU A 58 6.18 -1.13 -9.06
C LEU A 58 5.97 -0.78 -10.53
N GLY A 59 6.68 0.26 -11.02
CA GLY A 59 6.65 0.68 -12.41
C GLY A 59 7.59 -0.12 -13.31
N GLY A 60 7.69 0.33 -14.57
CA GLY A 60 8.66 -0.17 -15.54
C GLY A 60 8.03 -0.69 -16.82
N SER A 61 8.81 -1.41 -17.60
CA SER A 61 8.39 -2.04 -18.85
C SER A 61 7.94 -3.49 -18.63
N THR A 62 7.14 -4.01 -19.58
CA THR A 62 6.76 -5.43 -19.61
C THR A 62 7.95 -6.37 -19.78
N MET A 63 9.03 -5.91 -20.46
CA MET A 63 10.29 -6.65 -20.56
C MET A 63 11.00 -6.79 -19.20
N GLU A 64 11.02 -5.71 -18.40
CA GLU A 64 11.59 -5.74 -17.06
C GLU A 64 10.78 -6.64 -16.12
N TYR A 65 9.44 -6.62 -16.26
CA TYR A 65 8.57 -7.56 -15.57
C TYR A 65 8.89 -9.02 -15.94
N TYR A 66 8.97 -9.31 -17.24
CA TYR A 66 9.31 -10.64 -17.74
C TYR A 66 10.69 -11.12 -17.23
N ASN A 67 11.64 -10.20 -17.05
CA ASN A 67 12.96 -10.49 -16.51
C ASN A 67 13.02 -10.46 -14.96
N GLY A 68 11.89 -10.27 -14.28
CA GLY A 68 11.81 -10.28 -12.82
C GLY A 68 12.43 -9.06 -12.12
N THR A 69 12.76 -8.01 -12.89
CA THR A 69 13.43 -6.81 -12.33
C THR A 69 12.44 -5.94 -11.56
N ASN A 70 11.22 -5.76 -12.09
CA ASN A 70 10.15 -4.95 -11.50
C ASN A 70 8.77 -5.54 -11.82
N TYR A 71 7.68 -4.80 -11.50
CA TYR A 71 6.31 -5.22 -11.78
C TYR A 71 5.77 -4.71 -13.12
N GLY A 72 6.51 -3.86 -13.82
CA GLY A 72 6.21 -3.43 -15.17
C GLY A 72 4.91 -2.62 -15.34
N LEU A 73 4.34 -2.06 -14.28
CA LEU A 73 3.05 -1.39 -14.32
C LEU A 73 3.16 0.06 -14.80
N SER A 74 2.14 0.52 -15.51
CA SER A 74 1.89 1.92 -15.84
C SER A 74 0.94 2.58 -14.85
N GLY A 75 0.63 3.86 -15.05
CA GLY A 75 -0.33 4.58 -14.22
C GLY A 75 -1.75 3.98 -14.29
N GLY A 76 -2.55 4.25 -13.28
CA GLY A 76 -3.90 3.73 -13.16
C GLY A 76 -4.85 4.65 -12.43
N LEU A 77 -6.12 4.27 -12.42
CA LEU A 77 -7.18 5.01 -11.74
C LEU A 77 -7.31 4.56 -10.28
N ASN A 78 -7.71 5.51 -9.44
CA ASN A 78 -8.02 5.30 -8.03
C ASN A 78 -9.44 5.80 -7.75
N ILE A 79 -10.17 5.05 -6.93
CA ILE A 79 -11.38 5.49 -6.25
C ILE A 79 -11.19 5.32 -4.75
N HIS A 80 -11.72 6.23 -3.96
CA HIS A 80 -11.53 6.15 -2.51
C HIS A 80 -12.71 6.73 -1.73
N ALA A 81 -12.82 6.26 -0.48
CA ALA A 81 -13.66 6.85 0.56
C ALA A 81 -12.76 7.34 1.69
N LYS A 82 -13.05 8.52 2.24
CA LYS A 82 -12.26 9.18 3.27
C LYS A 82 -13.14 9.68 4.40
N ALA A 83 -12.67 9.52 5.63
CA ALA A 83 -13.25 10.11 6.82
C ALA A 83 -12.18 10.90 7.56
N LYS A 84 -12.53 12.08 8.07
CA LYS A 84 -11.66 12.95 8.87
C LYS A 84 -12.38 13.29 10.17
N ILE A 85 -11.69 13.12 11.29
CA ILE A 85 -12.13 13.58 12.62
C ILE A 85 -11.22 14.73 13.01
N GLY A 86 -11.77 15.96 12.98
CA GLY A 86 -11.05 17.19 13.31
C GLY A 86 -10.85 17.31 14.81
N LEU A 87 -9.61 17.53 15.21
CA LEU A 87 -9.18 17.87 16.56
C LEU A 87 -8.46 19.21 16.51
N VAL A 88 -8.13 19.78 17.67
CA VAL A 88 -7.40 21.06 17.70
C VAL A 88 -6.03 20.90 17.05
N GLY A 89 -5.84 21.54 15.89
CA GLY A 89 -4.57 21.59 15.15
C GLY A 89 -4.28 20.39 14.25
N PHE A 90 -5.05 19.31 14.32
CA PHE A 90 -4.87 18.16 13.42
C PHE A 90 -6.18 17.40 13.17
N ASN A 91 -6.21 16.57 12.13
CA ASN A 91 -7.25 15.59 11.92
C ASN A 91 -6.68 14.18 12.13
N LEU A 92 -7.51 13.27 12.59
CA LEU A 92 -7.30 11.84 12.38
C LEU A 92 -8.04 11.47 11.10
N THR A 93 -7.34 10.88 10.13
CA THR A 93 -7.91 10.45 8.84
C THR A 93 -7.95 8.94 8.75
N GLY A 94 -9.04 8.43 8.18
CA GLY A 94 -9.17 7.04 7.73
C GLY A 94 -9.55 7.06 6.25
N GLU A 95 -8.93 6.17 5.44
CA GLU A 95 -9.17 6.12 4.00
C GLU A 95 -9.17 4.67 3.52
N ILE A 96 -10.10 4.37 2.61
CA ILE A 96 -10.16 3.12 1.86
C ILE A 96 -9.97 3.47 0.41
N ASP A 97 -8.89 2.96 -0.20
CA ASP A 97 -8.54 3.18 -1.60
C ASP A 97 -8.64 1.88 -2.39
N TYR A 98 -9.13 1.99 -3.60
CA TYR A 98 -9.01 0.96 -4.61
C TYR A 98 -8.35 1.54 -5.86
N SER A 99 -7.20 0.97 -6.24
CA SER A 99 -6.45 1.38 -7.43
C SER A 99 -6.35 0.21 -8.41
N SER A 100 -6.47 0.52 -9.69
CA SER A 100 -6.30 -0.44 -10.79
C SER A 100 -5.23 0.09 -11.74
N LEU A 101 -4.13 -0.65 -11.86
CA LEU A 101 -2.99 -0.33 -12.71
C LEU A 101 -2.85 -1.43 -13.78
N SER A 102 -2.37 -1.05 -14.96
CA SER A 102 -2.11 -2.03 -16.02
C SER A 102 -0.97 -1.57 -16.92
N ASN A 103 -0.42 -2.51 -17.67
CA ASN A 103 0.52 -2.25 -18.75
C ASN A 103 0.46 -3.39 -19.77
N SER A 104 0.77 -3.08 -21.03
CA SER A 104 0.82 -4.03 -22.13
C SER A 104 2.05 -3.76 -22.99
N GLY A 105 2.68 -4.82 -23.45
CA GLY A 105 3.89 -4.70 -24.29
C GLY A 105 4.51 -6.05 -24.60
N ASN A 106 5.76 -6.05 -25.03
CA ASN A 106 6.48 -7.26 -25.39
C ASN A 106 7.27 -7.82 -24.21
N SER A 107 7.48 -9.15 -24.19
CA SER A 107 8.37 -9.83 -23.24
C SER A 107 9.84 -9.66 -23.58
N GLU A 108 10.15 -9.62 -24.88
CA GLU A 108 11.48 -9.46 -25.48
C GLU A 108 11.38 -8.55 -26.70
N PRO A 109 12.50 -7.99 -27.24
CA PRO A 109 12.44 -7.10 -28.38
C PRO A 109 11.74 -7.75 -29.58
N GLY A 110 10.53 -7.24 -29.92
CA GLY A 110 9.74 -7.69 -31.07
C GLY A 110 9.10 -9.07 -30.93
N GLN A 111 9.09 -9.67 -29.74
CA GLN A 111 8.55 -11.03 -29.53
C GLN A 111 7.68 -11.11 -28.29
N GLY A 112 6.63 -11.95 -28.41
CA GLY A 112 5.71 -12.27 -27.33
C GLY A 112 4.96 -11.05 -26.77
N ALA A 113 3.73 -11.20 -26.36
CA ALA A 113 2.94 -10.15 -25.72
C ALA A 113 2.73 -10.48 -24.24
N VAL A 114 2.81 -9.45 -23.40
CA VAL A 114 2.55 -9.51 -21.96
C VAL A 114 1.58 -8.41 -21.60
N ASP A 115 0.43 -8.79 -21.03
CA ASP A 115 -0.53 -7.86 -20.45
C ASP A 115 -0.56 -8.07 -18.95
N ILE A 116 -0.34 -7.00 -18.19
CA ILE A 116 -0.28 -7.04 -16.73
C ILE A 116 -1.39 -6.14 -16.18
N SER A 117 -2.16 -6.65 -15.23
CA SER A 117 -3.08 -5.85 -14.44
C SER A 117 -2.87 -6.11 -12.95
N GLN A 118 -2.87 -5.04 -12.16
CA GLN A 118 -2.72 -5.10 -10.71
C GLN A 118 -3.82 -4.26 -10.06
N LYS A 119 -4.54 -4.88 -9.12
CA LYS A 119 -5.54 -4.25 -8.28
C LYS A 119 -4.97 -4.12 -6.87
N ILE A 120 -5.11 -2.95 -6.29
CA ILE A 120 -4.58 -2.64 -4.95
C ILE A 120 -5.70 -2.07 -4.11
N LEU A 121 -6.06 -2.76 -3.03
CA LEU A 121 -6.95 -2.27 -2.00
C LEU A 121 -6.11 -1.83 -0.79
N SER A 122 -6.22 -0.57 -0.39
CA SER A 122 -5.48 -0.02 0.74
C SER A 122 -6.42 0.50 1.82
N LEU A 123 -6.16 0.11 3.07
CA LEU A 123 -6.77 0.70 4.26
C LEU A 123 -5.72 1.57 4.93
N LYS A 124 -5.99 2.87 5.07
CA LYS A 124 -5.04 3.85 5.61
C LYS A 124 -5.62 4.53 6.83
N ILE A 125 -4.76 4.79 7.82
CA ILE A 125 -5.10 5.58 8.99
C ILE A 125 -3.89 6.41 9.43
N GLY A 126 -4.12 7.67 9.78
CA GLY A 126 -3.04 8.52 10.28
C GLY A 126 -3.45 9.95 10.59
N PRO A 127 -2.56 10.69 11.25
CA PRO A 127 -2.75 12.11 11.52
C PRO A 127 -2.51 12.97 10.27
N GLU A 128 -3.25 14.06 10.19
CA GLU A 128 -3.14 15.12 9.21
C GLU A 128 -3.01 16.45 9.93
N PHE A 129 -1.87 17.12 9.82
CA PHE A 129 -1.58 18.40 10.46
C PHE A 129 -2.04 19.53 9.57
N ARG A 130 -2.94 20.37 10.08
CA ARG A 130 -3.57 21.46 9.35
C ARG A 130 -2.85 22.78 9.61
N LEU A 131 -2.58 23.50 8.53
CA LEU A 131 -2.03 24.85 8.59
C LEU A 131 -3.17 25.85 8.41
N SER A 132 -3.85 26.21 9.51
CA SER A 132 -4.96 27.16 9.46
C SER A 132 -4.47 28.56 9.10
N MET A 133 -4.97 29.10 8.00
CA MET A 133 -4.72 30.46 7.56
C MET A 133 -5.96 31.32 7.83
N PRO A 134 -5.87 32.38 8.64
CA PRO A 134 -6.99 33.29 8.84
C PRO A 134 -7.43 33.91 7.51
N VAL A 135 -8.75 34.03 7.29
CA VAL A 135 -9.36 34.74 6.15
C VAL A 135 -9.36 33.96 4.80
N VAL A 136 -8.63 32.86 4.67
CA VAL A 136 -8.60 32.11 3.40
C VAL A 136 -9.40 30.82 3.54
N PRO A 137 -10.33 30.50 2.62
CA PRO A 137 -11.12 29.27 2.69
C PRO A 137 -10.32 28.01 2.32
N ILE A 138 -9.00 28.12 2.24
CA ILE A 138 -8.07 27.04 1.89
C ILE A 138 -7.27 26.67 3.12
N VAL A 139 -7.25 25.39 3.46
CA VAL A 139 -6.49 24.84 4.60
C VAL A 139 -5.49 23.82 4.08
N PRO A 140 -4.22 24.22 3.88
CA PRO A 140 -3.16 23.28 3.56
C PRO A 140 -2.92 22.32 4.72
N TYR A 141 -2.44 21.10 4.40
CA TYR A 141 -2.10 20.10 5.40
C TYR A 141 -0.94 19.21 4.96
N LEU A 142 -0.32 18.60 5.96
CA LEU A 142 0.65 17.52 5.80
C LEU A 142 0.16 16.31 6.59
N GLY A 143 0.24 15.14 6.00
CA GLY A 143 -0.21 13.89 6.60
C GLY A 143 0.85 12.79 6.56
N ILE A 144 0.73 11.88 7.50
CA ILE A 144 1.42 10.60 7.50
C ILE A 144 0.40 9.53 7.84
N ASN A 145 0.47 8.37 7.19
CA ASN A 145 -0.45 7.28 7.47
C ASN A 145 0.26 5.93 7.48
N LEU A 146 -0.31 5.00 8.23
CA LEU A 146 -0.05 3.58 8.13
C LEU A 146 -1.07 2.99 7.16
N ALA A 147 -0.61 2.08 6.31
CA ALA A 147 -1.42 1.46 5.28
C ALA A 147 -1.34 -0.07 5.36
N LEU A 148 -2.47 -0.73 5.21
CA LEU A 148 -2.57 -2.16 4.93
C LEU A 148 -2.95 -2.30 3.45
N ASN A 149 -2.02 -2.78 2.63
CA ASN A 149 -2.17 -2.87 1.18
C ASN A 149 -2.38 -4.33 0.77
N SER A 150 -3.49 -4.63 0.13
CA SER A 150 -3.81 -5.94 -0.44
C SER A 150 -3.67 -5.87 -1.97
N PHE A 151 -2.81 -6.71 -2.51
CA PHE A 151 -2.48 -6.80 -3.93
C PHE A 151 -3.15 -8.03 -4.53
N SER A 152 -3.73 -7.89 -5.72
CA SER A 152 -4.21 -8.99 -6.55
C SER A 152 -4.15 -8.56 -8.01
N GLY A 153 -4.15 -9.51 -8.94
CA GLY A 153 -4.03 -9.15 -10.34
C GLY A 153 -4.10 -10.32 -11.28
N GLU A 154 -3.82 -10.04 -12.53
CA GLU A 154 -3.76 -11.02 -13.61
C GLU A 154 -2.61 -10.68 -14.54
N THR A 155 -2.00 -11.71 -15.12
CA THR A 155 -0.99 -11.55 -16.16
C THR A 155 -1.31 -12.49 -17.31
N THR A 156 -1.35 -11.95 -18.52
CA THR A 156 -1.54 -12.73 -19.77
C THR A 156 -0.24 -12.77 -20.53
N PHE A 157 0.17 -13.97 -20.92
CA PHE A 157 1.31 -14.21 -21.81
C PHE A 157 0.82 -14.78 -23.13
N GLN A 158 1.33 -14.27 -24.26
CA GLN A 158 1.00 -14.75 -25.61
C GLN A 158 2.28 -14.86 -26.45
N GLY A 159 2.62 -16.07 -26.90
CA GLY A 159 3.81 -16.30 -27.73
C GLY A 159 5.13 -15.94 -27.06
N VAL A 160 5.17 -15.94 -25.74
CA VAL A 160 6.34 -15.61 -24.90
C VAL A 160 7.21 -16.87 -24.79
N SER A 161 8.54 -16.71 -24.85
CA SER A 161 9.44 -17.84 -24.62
C SER A 161 9.37 -18.29 -23.17
N LYS A 162 9.53 -19.59 -22.90
CA LYS A 162 9.63 -20.21 -21.55
C LYS A 162 8.40 -20.07 -20.63
N VAL A 163 7.30 -19.47 -21.12
CA VAL A 163 6.04 -19.35 -20.37
C VAL A 163 4.89 -19.76 -21.29
N PRO A 164 4.00 -20.68 -20.86
CA PRO A 164 2.84 -21.08 -21.65
C PRO A 164 1.90 -19.90 -21.90
N SER A 165 1.34 -19.80 -23.12
CA SER A 165 0.37 -18.77 -23.48
C SER A 165 -0.95 -19.00 -22.77
N ALA A 166 -1.25 -18.17 -21.78
CA ALA A 166 -2.51 -18.17 -21.03
C ALA A 166 -2.64 -16.88 -20.19
N THR A 167 -3.82 -16.68 -19.59
CA THR A 167 -4.05 -15.69 -18.54
C THR A 167 -3.93 -16.39 -17.18
N TYR A 168 -3.15 -15.82 -16.31
CA TYR A 168 -2.87 -16.32 -14.97
C TYR A 168 -3.28 -15.31 -13.91
N SER A 169 -4.00 -15.77 -12.89
CA SER A 169 -4.32 -14.97 -11.72
C SER A 169 -3.14 -14.91 -10.77
N VAL A 170 -2.86 -13.72 -10.26
CA VAL A 170 -1.84 -13.49 -9.23
C VAL A 170 -2.47 -13.65 -7.85
N ASN A 171 -1.93 -14.53 -7.03
CA ASN A 171 -2.41 -14.78 -5.67
C ASN A 171 -2.37 -13.49 -4.85
N SER A 172 -3.42 -13.29 -4.04
CA SER A 172 -3.52 -12.13 -3.17
C SER A 172 -2.41 -12.11 -2.13
N ALA A 173 -1.80 -10.94 -1.94
CA ALA A 173 -0.77 -10.70 -0.93
C ALA A 173 -1.06 -9.41 -0.16
N THR A 174 -0.80 -9.41 1.14
CA THR A 174 -1.03 -8.23 2.00
C THR A 174 0.28 -7.74 2.58
N ARG A 175 0.50 -6.40 2.55
CA ARG A 175 1.72 -5.74 3.02
C ARG A 175 1.40 -4.54 3.88
N LEU A 176 2.25 -4.27 4.87
CA LEU A 176 2.21 -3.04 5.63
C LEU A 176 3.03 -1.96 4.92
N GLY A 177 2.47 -0.77 4.85
CA GLY A 177 3.07 0.39 4.24
C GLY A 177 2.99 1.65 5.09
N ILE A 178 3.66 2.69 4.62
CA ILE A 178 3.64 4.05 5.18
C ILE A 178 3.41 5.02 4.03
N GLY A 179 2.49 5.98 4.22
CA GLY A 179 2.23 7.06 3.27
C GLY A 179 2.57 8.42 3.86
N PHE A 180 3.07 9.31 3.02
CA PHE A 180 3.27 10.72 3.29
C PHE A 180 2.38 11.51 2.35
N ALA A 181 1.65 12.49 2.89
CA ALA A 181 0.69 13.27 2.12
C ALA A 181 0.89 14.76 2.32
N ALA A 182 0.66 15.51 1.25
CA ALA A 182 0.51 16.94 1.28
C ALA A 182 -0.76 17.32 0.50
N GLY A 183 -1.56 18.23 1.00
CA GLY A 183 -2.80 18.59 0.35
C GLY A 183 -3.37 19.93 0.80
N ALA A 184 -4.54 20.23 0.26
CA ALA A 184 -5.29 21.40 0.62
C ALA A 184 -6.79 21.11 0.59
N GLU A 185 -7.47 21.49 1.64
CA GLU A 185 -8.92 21.45 1.72
C GLU A 185 -9.50 22.84 1.46
N VAL A 186 -10.42 22.94 0.52
CA VAL A 186 -11.11 24.17 0.13
C VAL A 186 -12.57 24.07 0.55
N SER A 187 -13.00 24.91 1.49
CA SER A 187 -14.39 24.97 1.92
C SER A 187 -15.23 25.72 0.88
N ILE A 188 -16.26 25.05 0.33
CA ILE A 188 -17.20 25.62 -0.65
C ILE A 188 -18.45 26.18 0.06
N GLY A 189 -18.70 25.75 1.27
CA GLY A 189 -19.81 26.15 2.10
C GLY A 189 -19.69 25.59 3.52
N PRO A 190 -20.72 25.73 4.35
CA PRO A 190 -20.65 25.32 5.75
C PRO A 190 -20.47 23.81 5.93
N LEU A 191 -20.97 22.99 5.00
CA LEU A 191 -20.97 21.54 5.09
C LEU A 191 -20.19 20.84 3.97
N LEU A 192 -19.70 21.59 2.98
CA LEU A 192 -19.06 21.02 1.79
C LEU A 192 -17.62 21.51 1.64
N SER A 193 -16.70 20.59 1.40
CA SER A 193 -15.29 20.89 1.09
C SER A 193 -14.80 20.04 -0.08
N LEU A 194 -13.87 20.61 -0.86
CA LEU A 194 -13.03 19.85 -1.79
C LEU A 194 -11.67 19.58 -1.13
N ASP A 195 -11.18 18.37 -1.24
CA ASP A 195 -9.88 17.96 -0.70
C ASP A 195 -8.99 17.49 -1.84
N PHE A 196 -7.89 18.20 -2.06
CA PHE A 196 -6.85 17.87 -3.04
C PHE A 196 -5.67 17.28 -2.28
N ASN A 197 -5.27 16.07 -2.63
CA ASN A 197 -4.22 15.35 -1.94
C ASN A 197 -3.20 14.79 -2.92
N LEU A 198 -1.93 14.94 -2.61
CA LEU A 198 -0.80 14.28 -3.24
C LEU A 198 -0.09 13.44 -2.19
N SER A 199 0.00 12.14 -2.40
CA SER A 199 0.68 11.24 -1.47
C SER A 199 1.77 10.42 -2.14
N TYR A 200 2.82 10.13 -1.37
CA TYR A 200 3.87 9.19 -1.70
C TYR A 200 3.78 8.00 -0.76
N ASN A 201 3.60 6.80 -1.31
CA ASN A 201 3.28 5.60 -0.56
C ASN A 201 4.41 4.57 -0.71
N LEU A 202 4.99 4.16 0.42
CA LEU A 202 5.87 3.01 0.57
C LEU A 202 4.98 1.82 0.92
N MET A 203 4.61 0.99 -0.05
CA MET A 203 3.48 0.07 0.10
C MET A 203 3.83 -1.28 0.73
N ASN A 204 5.12 -1.67 0.72
CA ASN A 204 5.62 -2.95 1.26
C ASN A 204 6.84 -2.77 2.17
N VAL A 205 6.72 -1.86 3.14
CA VAL A 205 7.77 -1.64 4.15
C VAL A 205 7.99 -2.90 5.00
N SER A 206 6.93 -3.65 5.27
CA SER A 206 6.98 -4.89 6.03
C SER A 206 6.09 -5.97 5.41
N GLY A 207 6.45 -7.23 5.66
CA GLY A 207 5.72 -8.40 5.18
C GLY A 207 6.17 -8.91 3.81
N LYS A 208 7.32 -8.45 3.28
CA LYS A 208 7.88 -8.99 2.03
C LYS A 208 8.11 -10.49 2.15
N GLU A 209 7.69 -11.22 1.12
CA GLU A 209 7.83 -12.68 1.09
C GLU A 209 8.03 -13.19 -0.33
N TRP A 210 8.61 -14.37 -0.43
CA TRP A 210 8.60 -15.22 -1.61
C TRP A 210 7.62 -16.36 -1.37
N ASN A 211 6.71 -16.58 -2.31
CA ASN A 211 5.73 -17.65 -2.26
C ASN A 211 5.83 -18.47 -3.53
N ASP A 212 6.34 -19.69 -3.40
CA ASP A 212 6.39 -20.66 -4.48
C ASP A 212 5.04 -21.38 -4.56
N VAL A 213 4.28 -21.11 -5.62
CA VAL A 213 2.90 -21.60 -5.77
C VAL A 213 2.88 -23.08 -6.13
N ASN A 214 3.87 -23.55 -6.90
CA ASN A 214 3.97 -24.94 -7.36
C ASN A 214 5.36 -25.53 -7.14
N PRO A 215 5.83 -25.66 -5.89
CA PRO A 215 7.21 -26.05 -5.59
C PRO A 215 7.63 -27.42 -6.17
N GLY A 216 6.65 -28.30 -6.48
CA GLY A 216 6.90 -29.61 -7.07
C GLY A 216 7.09 -29.60 -8.59
N ILE A 217 6.65 -28.55 -9.29
CA ILE A 217 6.70 -28.45 -10.76
C ILE A 217 7.86 -27.56 -11.19
N ASN A 218 8.11 -26.52 -10.43
CA ASN A 218 9.22 -25.58 -10.59
C ASN A 218 9.38 -25.05 -12.03
N GLN A 219 8.41 -24.26 -12.47
CA GLN A 219 8.39 -23.63 -13.78
C GLN A 219 8.56 -22.11 -13.64
N ARG A 220 9.06 -21.46 -14.69
CA ARG A 220 9.21 -19.98 -14.72
C ARG A 220 7.92 -19.25 -14.38
N ILE A 221 6.75 -19.79 -14.77
CA ILE A 221 5.44 -19.20 -14.50
C ILE A 221 5.18 -19.02 -13.01
N ASP A 222 5.70 -19.88 -12.14
CA ASP A 222 5.44 -19.84 -10.70
C ASP A 222 5.89 -18.51 -10.06
N SER A 223 6.95 -17.91 -10.59
CA SER A 223 7.46 -16.61 -10.13
C SER A 223 6.49 -15.44 -10.38
N TYR A 224 5.52 -15.59 -11.29
CA TYR A 224 4.53 -14.58 -11.63
C TYR A 224 3.17 -14.79 -10.95
N LEU A 225 2.95 -15.94 -10.32
CA LEU A 225 1.66 -16.32 -9.71
C LEU A 225 1.43 -15.70 -8.32
N SER A 226 2.43 -15.05 -7.77
CA SER A 226 2.35 -14.33 -6.48
C SER A 226 3.06 -12.99 -6.57
N LEU A 227 2.86 -12.10 -5.60
CA LEU A 227 3.50 -10.79 -5.56
C LEU A 227 5.03 -10.91 -5.52
N ASN A 228 5.56 -11.90 -4.80
CA ASN A 228 6.98 -12.26 -4.75
C ASN A 228 7.92 -11.06 -4.62
N ASP A 229 7.69 -10.22 -3.61
CA ASP A 229 8.44 -8.99 -3.37
C ASP A 229 9.72 -9.18 -2.53
N ALA A 230 9.98 -10.38 -2.02
CA ALA A 230 11.31 -10.79 -1.54
C ALA A 230 12.15 -11.35 -2.71
N SER A 231 13.44 -11.56 -2.48
CA SER A 231 14.30 -12.31 -3.41
C SER A 231 13.90 -13.78 -3.41
N ASP A 232 14.06 -14.44 -4.55
CA ASP A 232 13.89 -15.88 -4.67
C ASP A 232 14.97 -16.60 -3.83
N PRO A 233 14.61 -17.43 -2.85
CA PRO A 233 15.58 -18.15 -2.04
C PRO A 233 16.37 -19.20 -2.84
N LEU A 234 15.88 -19.62 -4.02
CA LEU A 234 16.53 -20.56 -4.92
C LEU A 234 17.18 -19.86 -6.12
N TYR A 235 17.31 -18.52 -6.08
CA TYR A 235 17.91 -17.76 -7.17
C TYR A 235 19.21 -18.38 -7.67
N ASN A 236 19.29 -18.60 -8.99
CA ASN A 236 20.48 -19.05 -9.67
C ASN A 236 20.59 -18.31 -11.01
N PHE A 237 21.72 -17.69 -11.25
CA PHE A 237 21.95 -16.89 -12.47
C PHE A 237 21.77 -17.68 -13.77
N ASP A 238 22.09 -18.98 -13.74
CA ASP A 238 21.98 -19.88 -14.89
C ASP A 238 20.63 -20.59 -14.98
N ASP A 239 19.69 -20.32 -14.06
CA ASP A 239 18.38 -20.94 -14.01
C ASP A 239 17.28 -19.98 -14.52
N ASP A 240 16.62 -20.37 -15.60
CA ASP A 240 15.49 -19.64 -16.15
C ASP A 240 14.22 -19.64 -15.27
N LYS A 241 14.17 -20.43 -14.21
CA LYS A 241 13.03 -20.56 -13.33
C LYS A 241 13.14 -19.69 -12.10
N HIS A 242 14.36 -19.61 -11.53
CA HIS A 242 14.70 -18.88 -10.30
C HIS A 242 15.50 -17.63 -10.64
N PHE A 243 14.86 -16.65 -11.30
CA PHE A 243 15.52 -15.50 -11.92
C PHE A 243 15.35 -14.17 -11.14
N VAL A 244 14.53 -14.13 -10.09
CA VAL A 244 14.32 -12.91 -9.28
C VAL A 244 15.39 -12.78 -8.21
N SER A 245 16.46 -12.06 -8.51
CA SER A 245 17.67 -11.98 -7.66
C SER A 245 17.54 -11.05 -6.45
N LYS A 246 16.62 -10.08 -6.47
CA LYS A 246 16.54 -9.03 -5.43
C LYS A 246 15.12 -8.83 -4.93
N ALA A 247 15.00 -8.42 -3.67
CA ALA A 247 13.74 -7.94 -3.13
C ALA A 247 13.30 -6.65 -3.84
N ARG A 248 12.00 -6.55 -4.15
CA ARG A 248 11.40 -5.43 -4.87
C ARG A 248 10.72 -4.46 -3.91
N SER A 249 10.83 -3.17 -4.22
CA SER A 249 10.23 -2.09 -3.43
C SER A 249 9.00 -1.55 -4.15
N ILE A 250 7.83 -1.73 -3.54
CA ILE A 250 6.55 -1.30 -4.11
C ILE A 250 6.24 0.10 -3.59
N GLN A 251 6.24 1.09 -4.51
CA GLN A 251 6.02 2.48 -4.18
C GLN A 251 5.08 3.13 -5.20
N SER A 252 4.37 4.18 -4.80
CA SER A 252 3.50 4.93 -5.70
C SER A 252 3.39 6.40 -5.31
N VAL A 253 3.11 7.22 -6.32
CA VAL A 253 2.59 8.58 -6.16
C VAL A 253 1.10 8.54 -6.47
N LEU A 254 0.26 9.07 -5.58
CA LEU A 254 -1.18 9.11 -5.76
C LEU A 254 -1.68 10.54 -5.63
N PHE A 255 -2.30 11.06 -6.67
CA PHE A 255 -3.04 12.31 -6.65
C PHE A 255 -4.54 12.03 -6.56
N THR A 256 -5.23 12.65 -5.62
CA THR A 256 -6.68 12.48 -5.44
C THR A 256 -7.42 13.80 -5.27
N VAL A 257 -8.67 13.79 -5.69
CA VAL A 257 -9.64 14.86 -5.44
C VAL A 257 -10.87 14.23 -4.78
N SER A 258 -11.25 14.74 -3.62
CA SER A 258 -12.39 14.25 -2.84
C SER A 258 -13.42 15.36 -2.62
N VAL A 259 -14.67 14.96 -2.52
CA VAL A 259 -15.76 15.79 -1.99
C VAL A 259 -16.05 15.31 -0.57
N LEU A 260 -15.95 16.22 0.41
CA LEU A 260 -16.15 15.93 1.83
C LEU A 260 -17.37 16.68 2.34
N PHE A 261 -18.21 15.99 3.09
CA PHE A 261 -19.37 16.52 3.79
C PHE A 261 -19.08 16.58 5.28
N GLY A 262 -19.27 17.76 5.88
CA GLY A 262 -19.23 17.99 7.32
C GLY A 262 -20.51 17.50 7.98
N LEU A 263 -20.37 16.82 9.13
CA LEU A 263 -21.48 16.31 9.94
C LEU A 263 -21.59 17.11 11.24
#